data_3f3685919e55ad03243f1c749d742d4f
#
_entry.id   3f3685919e55ad03243f1c749d742d4f
#
_cell.length_a   1.000
_cell.length_b   1.000
_cell.length_c   1.000
_cell.angle_alpha   90.00
_cell.angle_beta   90.00
_cell.angle_gamma   90.00
#
_symmetry.space_group_name_H-M   'P 1'
#
loop_
_entity.id
_entity.type
_entity.pdbx_description
1 polymer ?
#
loop_
_entity_poly.entity_id
_entity_poly.type
_entity_poly.pdbx_seq_one_letter_code
_entity_poly.pdbx_strand_id
1 'polypeptide(L)'
;MAVLRLPVFLIALFFVCMVYASPYNIAPQSRVSASSVLDEFHKGENVTDQQIRVIGKGEWASKSVETFWGAIDYPWIQLDWDQEVYINKVVLYDRPEEKTHTASGILHFSDGSRINVWEIANDGRPKVVTFPARKTRWLRFEVTDGDGEHLGLSEIEVYPAPENYEDYVSWVDPYIESARGRYFFFITGNQPFGMIGAAPLTRNKNQYGGGYNYNSTEVLGFPQVHCWMLSGLTLMPTTGRIDPTLGEQHWKSPFSHDGEVVQPGYHRLYLEKYDTWV
;
A
#
# COMPACT_ATOMS: atom_id res chain seq x y z
N MET A 1 -64.05 40.89 -14.21
CA MET A 1 -63.29 39.71 -13.74
C MET A 1 -62.04 39.59 -14.58
N ALA A 2 -60.92 40.05 -14.04
CA ALA A 2 -59.61 39.99 -14.71
C ALA A 2 -58.88 38.73 -14.22
N VAL A 3 -58.59 37.82 -15.13
CA VAL A 3 -57.81 36.61 -14.85
C VAL A 3 -56.32 36.92 -14.94
N LEU A 4 -55.66 36.94 -13.79
CA LEU A 4 -54.22 37.15 -13.68
C LEU A 4 -53.54 35.81 -14.07
N ARG A 5 -52.83 35.81 -15.22
CA ARG A 5 -51.98 34.68 -15.63
C ARG A 5 -50.58 34.87 -15.00
N LEU A 6 -50.25 34.05 -14.05
CA LEU A 6 -48.85 33.91 -13.56
C LEU A 6 -48.03 33.15 -14.61
N PRO A 7 -46.82 33.65 -14.95
CA PRO A 7 -45.88 32.85 -15.75
C PRO A 7 -45.21 31.84 -14.86
N VAL A 8 -45.32 30.56 -15.23
CA VAL A 8 -44.58 29.47 -14.64
C VAL A 8 -43.12 29.56 -15.12
N PHE A 9 -42.22 30.03 -14.25
CA PHE A 9 -40.78 29.91 -14.49
C PHE A 9 -40.37 28.48 -14.30
N LEU A 10 -40.07 27.78 -15.39
CA LEU A 10 -39.44 26.45 -15.37
C LEU A 10 -37.96 26.63 -15.01
N ILE A 11 -37.58 26.47 -13.76
CA ILE A 11 -36.17 26.38 -13.35
C ILE A 11 -35.67 24.99 -13.75
N ALA A 12 -34.99 24.92 -14.88
CA ALA A 12 -34.24 23.75 -15.27
C ALA A 12 -33.01 23.66 -14.35
N LEU A 13 -33.07 22.82 -13.32
CA LEU A 13 -31.93 22.48 -12.51
C LEU A 13 -31.04 21.55 -13.35
N PHE A 14 -30.00 22.10 -13.94
CA PHE A 14 -28.91 21.30 -14.50
C PHE A 14 -28.14 20.68 -13.34
N PHE A 15 -28.50 19.47 -12.97
CA PHE A 15 -27.61 18.57 -12.22
C PHE A 15 -26.46 18.24 -13.16
N VAL A 16 -25.34 18.96 -13.04
CA VAL A 16 -24.06 18.48 -13.54
C VAL A 16 -23.68 17.30 -12.62
N CYS A 17 -24.12 16.11 -13.00
CA CYS A 17 -23.61 14.87 -12.44
C CYS A 17 -22.14 14.81 -12.88
N MET A 18 -21.21 15.27 -12.04
CA MET A 18 -19.81 14.89 -12.19
C MET A 18 -19.77 13.38 -11.98
N VAL A 19 -19.89 12.64 -13.05
CA VAL A 19 -19.52 11.24 -13.07
C VAL A 19 -18.01 11.25 -12.86
N TYR A 20 -17.59 11.09 -11.62
CA TYR A 20 -16.24 10.62 -11.36
C TYR A 20 -16.19 9.24 -12.03
N ALA A 21 -15.65 9.20 -13.23
CA ALA A 21 -15.33 7.93 -13.84
C ALA A 21 -14.41 7.21 -12.85
N SER A 22 -14.87 6.09 -12.31
CA SER A 22 -14.02 5.23 -11.51
C SER A 22 -12.74 5.02 -12.34
N PRO A 23 -11.55 5.23 -11.77
CA PRO A 23 -10.33 5.10 -12.54
C PRO A 23 -10.31 3.68 -13.12
N TYR A 24 -10.36 3.58 -14.45
CA TYR A 24 -10.33 2.31 -15.15
C TYR A 24 -8.88 1.82 -15.28
N ASN A 25 -8.70 0.50 -15.28
CA ASN A 25 -7.41 -0.12 -15.49
C ASN A 25 -6.90 0.15 -16.92
N ILE A 26 -5.74 0.81 -17.05
CA ILE A 26 -5.09 1.14 -18.34
C ILE A 26 -4.01 0.14 -18.75
N ALA A 27 -3.74 -0.90 -17.94
CA ALA A 27 -2.76 -1.93 -18.31
C ALA A 27 -3.08 -2.63 -19.64
N PRO A 28 -4.35 -2.97 -19.97
CA PRO A 28 -4.69 -3.58 -21.27
C PRO A 28 -4.41 -2.72 -22.51
N GLN A 29 -4.12 -1.43 -22.32
CA GLN A 29 -3.77 -0.53 -23.43
C GLN A 29 -2.27 -0.48 -23.71
N SER A 30 -1.47 -1.19 -22.91
CA SER A 30 -0.01 -1.23 -23.06
C SER A 30 0.41 -2.36 -24.03
N ARG A 31 1.60 -2.22 -24.58
CA ARG A 31 2.33 -3.34 -25.17
C ARG A 31 3.13 -4.03 -24.07
N VAL A 32 3.00 -5.33 -23.97
CA VAL A 32 3.67 -6.10 -22.93
C VAL A 32 4.92 -6.76 -23.50
N SER A 33 6.02 -6.72 -22.75
CA SER A 33 7.23 -7.48 -23.00
C SER A 33 7.72 -8.12 -21.70
N ALA A 34 8.35 -9.27 -21.81
CA ALA A 34 8.86 -10.01 -20.65
C ALA A 34 10.29 -10.48 -20.91
N SER A 35 11.08 -10.67 -19.85
CA SER A 35 12.43 -11.24 -19.92
C SER A 35 12.44 -12.63 -20.54
N SER A 36 11.44 -13.43 -20.20
CA SER A 36 11.21 -14.75 -20.76
C SER A 36 9.74 -15.17 -20.57
N VAL A 37 9.30 -16.18 -21.31
CA VAL A 37 8.00 -16.84 -21.16
C VAL A 37 8.21 -18.35 -21.11
N LEU A 38 7.47 -19.04 -20.25
CA LEU A 38 7.57 -20.47 -20.07
C LEU A 38 7.20 -21.21 -21.35
N ASP A 39 6.04 -20.90 -21.89
CA ASP A 39 5.49 -21.49 -23.12
C ASP A 39 4.44 -20.57 -23.77
N GLU A 40 3.73 -21.08 -24.75
CA GLU A 40 2.71 -20.35 -25.52
C GLU A 40 1.43 -20.04 -24.69
N PHE A 41 1.21 -20.70 -23.55
CA PHE A 41 0.06 -20.48 -22.68
C PHE A 41 0.35 -19.44 -21.59
N HIS A 42 1.63 -19.24 -21.25
CA HIS A 42 2.08 -18.35 -20.15
C HIS A 42 2.76 -17.09 -20.70
N LYS A 43 2.14 -16.45 -21.66
CA LYS A 43 2.69 -15.24 -22.32
C LYS A 43 2.66 -14.01 -21.41
N GLY A 44 3.53 -13.04 -21.70
CA GLY A 44 3.55 -11.78 -20.99
C GLY A 44 2.22 -11.02 -21.06
N GLU A 45 1.54 -11.04 -22.20
CA GLU A 45 0.27 -10.35 -22.42
C GLU A 45 -0.86 -10.82 -21.50
N ASN A 46 -0.76 -12.03 -20.95
CA ASN A 46 -1.75 -12.55 -20.01
C ASN A 46 -1.87 -11.72 -18.73
N VAL A 47 -0.83 -10.99 -18.31
CA VAL A 47 -0.91 -10.14 -17.10
C VAL A 47 -1.80 -8.90 -17.25
N THR A 48 -2.39 -8.69 -18.41
CA THR A 48 -3.26 -7.54 -18.67
C THR A 48 -4.60 -7.93 -19.28
N ASP A 49 -4.95 -9.22 -19.21
CA ASP A 49 -6.16 -9.77 -19.81
C ASP A 49 -7.38 -9.79 -18.89
N GLN A 50 -7.22 -9.30 -17.65
CA GLN A 50 -8.24 -9.23 -16.61
C GLN A 50 -8.73 -10.61 -16.13
N GLN A 51 -7.94 -11.66 -16.32
CA GLN A 51 -8.23 -13.01 -15.86
C GLN A 51 -7.40 -13.35 -14.62
N ILE A 52 -7.94 -13.05 -13.47
CA ILE A 52 -7.30 -13.35 -12.19
C ILE A 52 -7.66 -14.78 -11.78
N ARG A 53 -6.71 -15.54 -11.22
CA ARG A 53 -6.89 -16.90 -10.70
C ARG A 53 -7.27 -17.97 -11.74
N VAL A 54 -6.83 -17.80 -12.96
CA VAL A 54 -6.99 -18.83 -14.02
C VAL A 54 -5.67 -19.57 -14.18
N ILE A 55 -5.60 -20.78 -13.62
CA ILE A 55 -4.40 -21.62 -13.68
C ILE A 55 -4.08 -22.02 -15.12
N GLY A 56 -2.84 -21.78 -15.54
CA GLY A 56 -2.26 -22.29 -16.78
C GLY A 56 -2.72 -21.61 -18.06
N LYS A 57 -3.44 -20.47 -17.98
CA LYS A 57 -3.86 -19.73 -19.17
C LYS A 57 -3.94 -18.20 -19.00
N GLY A 58 -4.34 -17.69 -17.88
CA GLY A 58 -4.51 -16.27 -17.64
C GLY A 58 -3.35 -15.67 -16.85
N GLU A 59 -2.14 -16.19 -17.03
CA GLU A 59 -0.98 -15.80 -16.24
C GLU A 59 0.28 -15.74 -17.08
N TRP A 60 1.20 -14.90 -16.71
CA TRP A 60 2.57 -14.94 -17.18
C TRP A 60 3.41 -15.79 -16.24
N ALA A 61 4.23 -16.67 -16.81
CA ALA A 61 5.26 -17.39 -16.10
C ALA A 61 6.58 -17.29 -16.88
N SER A 62 7.67 -17.05 -16.18
CA SER A 62 9.01 -17.04 -16.75
C SER A 62 9.51 -18.45 -17.02
N LYS A 63 10.57 -18.58 -17.80
CA LYS A 63 11.43 -19.77 -17.79
C LYS A 63 12.07 -19.91 -16.41
N SER A 64 12.74 -21.07 -16.18
CA SER A 64 13.46 -21.29 -14.94
C SER A 64 14.36 -20.09 -14.61
N VAL A 65 14.34 -19.67 -13.34
CA VAL A 65 15.17 -18.58 -12.82
C VAL A 65 16.59 -19.04 -12.46
N GLU A 66 16.85 -20.35 -12.39
CA GLU A 66 18.18 -20.89 -12.17
C GLU A 66 19.01 -20.83 -13.45
N THR A 67 20.14 -20.19 -13.39
CA THR A 67 21.15 -20.24 -14.46
C THR A 67 21.99 -21.51 -14.36
N PHE A 68 22.69 -21.88 -15.44
CA PHE A 68 23.61 -23.02 -15.47
C PHE A 68 24.67 -23.01 -14.35
N TRP A 69 24.96 -21.86 -13.78
CA TRP A 69 25.94 -21.68 -12.69
C TRP A 69 25.29 -21.59 -11.29
N GLY A 70 23.99 -21.85 -11.16
CA GLY A 70 23.24 -21.72 -9.90
C GLY A 70 23.01 -20.28 -9.46
N ALA A 71 23.26 -19.29 -10.32
CA ALA A 71 22.85 -17.93 -10.07
C ALA A 71 21.37 -17.76 -10.41
N ILE A 72 20.69 -16.92 -9.66
CA ILE A 72 19.27 -16.60 -9.91
C ILE A 72 19.21 -15.40 -10.86
N ASP A 73 18.56 -15.57 -12.00
CA ASP A 73 18.26 -14.49 -12.95
C ASP A 73 16.77 -14.16 -12.83
N TYR A 74 16.46 -13.22 -11.95
CA TYR A 74 15.10 -12.84 -11.65
C TYR A 74 14.39 -12.25 -12.88
N PRO A 75 13.17 -12.71 -13.19
CA PRO A 75 12.44 -12.28 -14.35
C PRO A 75 11.83 -10.89 -14.16
N TRP A 76 11.56 -10.25 -15.29
CA TRP A 76 10.84 -9.00 -15.34
C TRP A 76 9.76 -9.00 -16.43
N ILE A 77 8.74 -8.13 -16.24
CA ILE A 77 7.70 -7.84 -17.20
C ILE A 77 7.51 -6.33 -17.32
N GLN A 78 7.32 -5.83 -18.52
CA GLN A 78 7.19 -4.42 -18.83
C GLN A 78 5.96 -4.11 -19.67
N LEU A 79 5.29 -3.04 -19.28
CA LEU A 79 4.14 -2.45 -19.95
C LEU A 79 4.58 -1.13 -20.58
N ASP A 80 4.42 -0.98 -21.90
CA ASP A 80 4.78 0.22 -22.66
C ASP A 80 3.53 0.87 -23.26
N TRP A 81 3.31 2.17 -23.01
CA TRP A 81 2.24 2.95 -23.61
C TRP A 81 2.76 3.79 -24.76
N ASP A 82 1.92 4.00 -25.79
CA ASP A 82 2.30 4.84 -26.95
C ASP A 82 2.56 6.31 -26.56
N GLN A 83 1.89 6.77 -25.51
CA GLN A 83 2.05 8.11 -24.95
C GLN A 83 2.38 8.03 -23.47
N GLU A 84 2.94 9.11 -22.92
CA GLU A 84 3.13 9.22 -21.48
C GLU A 84 1.78 9.24 -20.76
N VAL A 85 1.67 8.48 -19.69
CA VAL A 85 0.49 8.40 -18.84
C VAL A 85 0.83 8.86 -17.41
N TYR A 86 -0.14 9.44 -16.73
CA TYR A 86 -0.03 9.73 -15.30
C TYR A 86 -0.68 8.59 -14.52
N ILE A 87 0.07 7.97 -13.64
CA ILE A 87 -0.39 6.84 -12.82
C ILE A 87 -0.04 7.07 -11.35
N ASN A 88 -0.86 6.57 -10.45
CA ASN A 88 -0.64 6.65 -9.00
C ASN A 88 -0.96 5.36 -8.25
N LYS A 89 -1.37 4.32 -8.95
CA LYS A 89 -1.67 3.02 -8.33
C LYS A 89 -1.38 1.88 -9.30
N VAL A 90 -0.72 0.85 -8.79
CA VAL A 90 -0.52 -0.45 -9.44
C VAL A 90 -1.05 -1.54 -8.52
N VAL A 91 -1.70 -2.54 -9.09
CA VAL A 91 -2.16 -3.71 -8.36
C VAL A 91 -1.53 -4.94 -9.01
N LEU A 92 -0.91 -5.77 -8.20
CA LEU A 92 -0.24 -6.99 -8.63
C LEU A 92 -0.95 -8.21 -8.03
N TYR A 93 -1.11 -9.24 -8.83
CA TYR A 93 -1.65 -10.53 -8.40
C TYR A 93 -0.63 -11.61 -8.70
N ASP A 94 -0.26 -12.36 -7.67
CA ASP A 94 0.60 -13.53 -7.87
C ASP A 94 -0.09 -14.61 -8.68
N ARG A 95 0.69 -15.55 -9.19
CA ARG A 95 0.17 -16.71 -9.89
C ARG A 95 -0.62 -17.60 -8.94
N PRO A 96 -1.73 -18.22 -9.40
CA PRO A 96 -2.52 -19.13 -8.58
C PRO A 96 -1.90 -20.53 -8.43
N GLU A 97 -0.59 -20.65 -8.52
CA GLU A 97 0.17 -21.91 -8.47
C GLU A 97 0.82 -22.08 -7.08
N GLU A 98 0.47 -23.15 -6.38
CA GLU A 98 0.96 -23.39 -5.00
C GLU A 98 2.48 -23.61 -4.89
N LYS A 99 3.12 -24.04 -5.97
CA LYS A 99 4.56 -24.38 -5.98
C LYS A 99 5.46 -23.24 -6.41
N THR A 100 4.89 -22.15 -6.84
CA THR A 100 5.64 -20.96 -7.28
C THR A 100 5.02 -19.72 -6.64
N HIS A 101 5.85 -18.86 -6.12
CA HIS A 101 5.43 -17.66 -5.44
C HIS A 101 6.35 -16.49 -5.78
N THR A 102 5.83 -15.46 -6.38
CA THR A 102 6.52 -14.17 -6.52
C THR A 102 6.31 -13.36 -5.25
N ALA A 103 7.29 -13.37 -4.36
CA ALA A 103 7.16 -12.77 -3.02
C ALA A 103 7.41 -11.27 -3.00
N SER A 104 8.35 -10.78 -3.82
CA SER A 104 8.69 -9.35 -3.86
C SER A 104 9.26 -8.93 -5.20
N GLY A 105 9.33 -7.62 -5.43
CA GLY A 105 9.90 -7.05 -6.64
C GLY A 105 10.09 -5.55 -6.57
N ILE A 106 10.47 -4.97 -7.71
CA ILE A 106 10.65 -3.53 -7.88
C ILE A 106 9.85 -3.07 -9.07
N LEU A 107 9.04 -2.02 -8.86
CA LEU A 107 8.46 -1.25 -9.95
C LEU A 107 9.46 -0.19 -10.42
N HIS A 108 9.82 -0.21 -11.69
CA HIS A 108 10.66 0.78 -12.35
C HIS A 108 9.82 1.62 -13.29
N PHE A 109 10.12 2.91 -13.37
CA PHE A 109 9.40 3.87 -14.20
C PHE A 109 10.33 4.52 -15.22
N SER A 110 9.76 5.07 -16.29
CA SER A 110 10.54 5.68 -17.39
C SER A 110 11.34 6.92 -16.98
N ASP A 111 11.02 7.54 -15.86
CA ASP A 111 11.78 8.65 -15.26
C ASP A 111 13.00 8.21 -14.45
N GLY A 112 13.27 6.89 -14.38
CA GLY A 112 14.37 6.30 -13.61
C GLY A 112 14.04 6.07 -12.13
N SER A 113 12.87 6.48 -11.67
CA SER A 113 12.42 6.21 -10.31
C SER A 113 12.00 4.75 -10.12
N ARG A 114 11.97 4.29 -8.87
CA ARG A 114 11.62 2.91 -8.53
C ARG A 114 10.86 2.85 -7.20
N ILE A 115 10.07 1.78 -7.02
CA ILE A 115 9.34 1.47 -5.80
C ILE A 115 9.55 0.00 -5.47
N ASN A 116 10.02 -0.29 -4.27
CA ASN A 116 10.08 -1.67 -3.77
C ASN A 116 8.68 -2.17 -3.43
N VAL A 117 8.41 -3.40 -3.79
CA VAL A 117 7.14 -4.10 -3.49
C VAL A 117 7.46 -5.33 -2.68
N TRP A 118 6.90 -5.42 -1.49
CA TRP A 118 7.10 -6.51 -0.55
C TRP A 118 5.80 -7.23 -0.27
N GLU A 119 5.88 -8.48 0.16
CA GLU A 119 4.73 -9.23 0.67
C GLU A 119 3.60 -9.36 -0.37
N ILE A 120 3.91 -9.79 -1.58
CA ILE A 120 2.89 -10.22 -2.54
C ILE A 120 2.35 -11.56 -2.03
N ALA A 121 1.05 -11.66 -1.82
CA ALA A 121 0.44 -12.85 -1.23
C ALA A 121 0.21 -13.94 -2.29
N ASN A 122 0.51 -15.20 -1.93
CA ASN A 122 0.25 -16.38 -2.79
C ASN A 122 -1.13 -17.02 -2.51
N ASP A 123 -2.14 -16.21 -2.25
CA ASP A 123 -3.50 -16.67 -1.97
C ASP A 123 -4.56 -16.01 -2.87
N GLY A 124 -4.08 -15.32 -3.90
CA GLY A 124 -4.90 -14.61 -4.88
C GLY A 124 -5.41 -13.26 -4.39
N ARG A 125 -4.96 -12.76 -3.25
CA ARG A 125 -5.23 -11.39 -2.83
C ARG A 125 -4.36 -10.40 -3.63
N PRO A 126 -4.91 -9.23 -3.97
CA PRO A 126 -4.15 -8.20 -4.64
C PRO A 126 -3.08 -7.58 -3.73
N LYS A 127 -1.92 -7.29 -4.30
CA LYS A 127 -0.96 -6.36 -3.71
C LYS A 127 -1.19 -4.98 -4.31
N VAL A 128 -1.76 -4.09 -3.54
CA VAL A 128 -2.01 -2.70 -3.95
C VAL A 128 -0.80 -1.84 -3.60
N VAL A 129 -0.26 -1.16 -4.60
CA VAL A 129 0.85 -0.21 -4.46
C VAL A 129 0.37 1.17 -4.88
N THR A 130 0.27 2.09 -3.93
CA THR A 130 -0.09 3.49 -4.18
C THR A 130 1.13 4.38 -4.02
N PHE A 131 1.20 5.43 -4.82
CA PHE A 131 2.34 6.35 -4.82
C PHE A 131 1.90 7.73 -5.36
N PRO A 132 2.67 8.80 -5.08
CA PRO A 132 2.45 10.10 -5.70
C PRO A 132 2.41 9.98 -7.22
N ALA A 133 1.47 10.69 -7.86
CA ALA A 133 1.26 10.61 -9.30
C ALA A 133 2.57 10.78 -10.08
N ARG A 134 2.83 9.86 -10.99
CA ARG A 134 4.04 9.84 -11.81
C ARG A 134 3.66 9.86 -13.27
N LYS A 135 4.39 10.64 -14.04
CA LYS A 135 4.36 10.63 -15.48
C LYS A 135 5.33 9.56 -15.98
N THR A 136 4.83 8.59 -16.70
CA THR A 136 5.65 7.49 -17.18
C THR A 136 5.23 7.05 -18.57
N ARG A 137 6.16 6.54 -19.37
CA ARG A 137 5.91 5.95 -20.68
C ARG A 137 5.91 4.43 -20.63
N TRP A 138 6.58 3.86 -19.63
CA TRP A 138 6.58 2.43 -19.37
C TRP A 138 6.70 2.15 -17.87
N LEU A 139 6.18 1.01 -17.48
CA LEU A 139 6.29 0.43 -16.14
C LEU A 139 6.88 -0.95 -16.27
N ARG A 140 7.93 -1.25 -15.51
CA ARG A 140 8.51 -2.60 -15.40
C ARG A 140 8.39 -3.09 -13.98
N PHE A 141 7.90 -4.30 -13.82
CA PHE A 141 8.00 -5.05 -12.58
C PHE A 141 9.13 -6.06 -12.73
N GLU A 142 10.13 -5.98 -11.88
CA GLU A 142 11.26 -6.89 -11.76
C GLU A 142 11.12 -7.68 -10.47
N VAL A 143 11.06 -9.00 -10.54
CA VAL A 143 11.03 -9.87 -9.37
C VAL A 143 12.37 -9.78 -8.65
N THR A 144 12.36 -9.74 -7.32
CA THR A 144 13.58 -9.73 -6.51
C THR A 144 13.64 -10.84 -5.48
N ASP A 145 12.52 -11.51 -5.23
CA ASP A 145 12.42 -12.65 -4.34
C ASP A 145 11.21 -13.50 -4.68
N GLY A 146 11.34 -14.82 -4.50
CA GLY A 146 10.27 -15.76 -4.76
C GLY A 146 10.70 -17.21 -4.62
N ASP A 147 9.73 -18.10 -4.57
CA ASP A 147 9.92 -19.54 -4.46
C ASP A 147 9.49 -20.26 -5.75
N GLY A 148 10.21 -21.30 -6.13
CA GLY A 148 9.92 -22.13 -7.29
C GLY A 148 10.63 -21.68 -8.58
N GLU A 149 10.43 -22.45 -9.67
CA GLU A 149 11.22 -22.29 -10.89
C GLU A 149 10.66 -21.27 -11.88
N HIS A 150 9.35 -21.08 -11.89
CA HIS A 150 8.64 -20.31 -12.92
C HIS A 150 7.91 -19.12 -12.29
N LEU A 151 8.67 -18.14 -11.82
CA LEU A 151 8.10 -16.93 -11.22
C LEU A 151 7.34 -16.11 -12.28
N GLY A 152 6.32 -15.42 -11.83
CA GLY A 152 5.48 -14.61 -12.71
C GLY A 152 4.33 -13.95 -11.99
N LEU A 153 3.35 -13.46 -12.73
CA LEU A 153 2.16 -12.81 -12.19
C LEU A 153 0.90 -13.28 -12.95
N SER A 154 -0.21 -13.34 -12.24
CA SER A 154 -1.51 -13.55 -12.84
C SER A 154 -2.02 -12.29 -13.54
N GLU A 155 -1.91 -11.13 -12.86
CA GLU A 155 -2.44 -9.89 -13.41
C GLU A 155 -1.65 -8.68 -12.89
N ILE A 156 -1.57 -7.64 -13.71
CA ILE A 156 -1.11 -6.29 -13.35
C ILE A 156 -2.19 -5.30 -13.77
N GLU A 157 -2.71 -4.58 -12.79
CA GLU A 157 -3.62 -3.46 -13.08
C GLU A 157 -2.87 -2.16 -12.86
N VAL A 158 -3.10 -1.18 -13.73
CA VAL A 158 -2.52 0.16 -13.64
C VAL A 158 -3.62 1.20 -13.70
N TYR A 159 -3.62 2.11 -12.73
CA TYR A 159 -4.67 3.11 -12.60
C TYR A 159 -4.12 4.52 -12.82
N PRO A 160 -4.77 5.27 -13.72
CA PRO A 160 -4.35 6.63 -14.03
C PRO A 160 -4.66 7.59 -12.89
N ALA A 161 -3.81 8.61 -12.79
CA ALA A 161 -4.06 9.81 -12.01
C ALA A 161 -4.40 10.99 -12.93
N PRO A 162 -5.13 12.02 -12.46
CA PRO A 162 -5.28 13.27 -13.18
C PRO A 162 -3.92 13.91 -13.48
N GLU A 163 -3.74 14.52 -14.63
CA GLU A 163 -2.49 15.19 -15.04
C GLU A 163 -2.00 16.24 -14.04
N ASN A 164 -2.94 16.90 -13.36
CA ASN A 164 -2.66 17.91 -12.34
C ASN A 164 -2.90 17.37 -10.92
N TYR A 165 -2.76 16.07 -10.72
CA TYR A 165 -2.92 15.47 -9.41
C TYR A 165 -1.73 15.87 -8.53
N GLU A 166 -1.96 16.81 -7.64
CA GLU A 166 -1.03 17.11 -6.55
C GLU A 166 -1.44 16.27 -5.33
N ASP A 167 -0.57 15.37 -4.94
CA ASP A 167 -0.76 14.59 -3.71
C ASP A 167 -0.32 15.43 -2.50
N TYR A 168 -1.20 16.36 -2.11
CA TYR A 168 -0.94 17.19 -0.92
C TYR A 168 -0.76 16.37 0.36
N VAL A 169 -1.27 15.15 0.40
CA VAL A 169 -1.11 14.26 1.54
C VAL A 169 0.34 13.82 1.70
N SER A 170 1.07 13.66 0.60
CA SER A 170 2.51 13.33 0.63
C SER A 170 3.39 14.43 1.22
N TRP A 171 2.88 15.67 1.30
CA TRP A 171 3.58 16.79 1.93
C TRP A 171 3.40 16.85 3.44
N VAL A 172 2.49 16.05 3.98
CA VAL A 172 2.26 15.98 5.41
C VAL A 172 3.29 15.08 6.05
N ASP A 173 4.15 15.67 6.87
CA ASP A 173 5.06 14.92 7.73
C ASP A 173 4.42 14.70 9.11
N PRO A 174 3.97 13.48 9.43
CA PRO A 174 3.34 13.19 10.70
C PRO A 174 4.28 13.31 11.91
N TYR A 175 5.60 13.36 11.71
CA TYR A 175 6.56 13.50 12.79
C TYR A 175 6.77 14.94 13.28
N ILE A 176 6.26 15.94 12.55
CA ILE A 176 6.39 17.35 12.95
C ILE A 176 5.93 17.55 14.39
N GLU A 177 6.77 18.18 15.23
CA GLU A 177 6.55 18.45 16.66
C GLU A 177 6.50 17.21 17.57
N SER A 178 6.60 15.99 17.07
CA SER A 178 6.48 14.77 17.87
C SER A 178 7.65 14.56 18.85
N ALA A 179 8.80 15.23 18.65
CA ALA A 179 9.97 15.13 19.52
C ALA A 179 9.89 15.99 20.81
N ARG A 180 9.01 16.99 20.87
CA ARG A 180 8.98 17.96 21.98
C ARG A 180 8.19 17.52 23.20
N GLY A 181 7.48 16.40 23.12
CA GLY A 181 6.81 15.82 24.27
C GLY A 181 5.67 16.65 24.85
N ARG A 182 4.97 17.44 24.03
CA ARG A 182 3.71 18.06 24.43
C ARG A 182 2.58 17.02 24.41
N TYR A 183 1.58 17.29 25.21
CA TYR A 183 0.47 16.39 25.52
C TYR A 183 -0.30 16.03 24.30
N PHE A 184 -0.32 15.45 23.37
CA PHE A 184 -1.32 15.14 22.31
C PHE A 184 -0.74 14.89 20.92
N PHE A 185 0.19 13.99 20.78
CA PHE A 185 0.56 13.63 19.43
C PHE A 185 -0.12 12.36 18.95
N PHE A 186 -0.98 12.54 17.96
CA PHE A 186 -1.43 11.48 17.06
C PHE A 186 -0.56 11.51 15.82
N ILE A 187 0.36 10.62 15.76
CA ILE A 187 1.27 10.51 14.62
C ILE A 187 0.55 10.01 13.38
N THR A 188 -0.53 9.25 13.51
CA THR A 188 -1.24 8.66 12.38
C THR A 188 -2.26 9.60 11.74
N GLY A 189 -2.75 10.59 12.47
CA GLY A 189 -3.98 11.29 12.10
C GLY A 189 -5.18 10.34 12.01
N ASN A 190 -6.34 10.83 12.35
CA ASN A 190 -7.57 10.11 12.11
C ASN A 190 -8.06 10.43 10.70
N GLN A 191 -8.58 9.45 10.01
CA GLN A 191 -9.34 9.71 8.80
C GLN A 191 -10.56 10.57 9.14
N PRO A 192 -11.10 11.38 8.20
CA PRO A 192 -12.21 12.24 8.47
C PRO A 192 -13.30 11.49 9.23
N PHE A 193 -13.70 12.02 10.37
CA PHE A 193 -14.71 11.40 11.26
C PHE A 193 -14.31 10.08 11.93
N GLY A 194 -13.03 9.73 11.96
CA GLY A 194 -12.55 8.60 12.74
C GLY A 194 -12.81 8.82 14.24
N MET A 195 -13.40 7.82 14.91
CA MET A 195 -13.74 7.89 16.34
C MET A 195 -12.62 7.37 17.24
N ILE A 196 -11.61 6.74 16.67
CA ILE A 196 -10.50 6.13 17.40
C ILE A 196 -9.20 6.75 16.93
N GLY A 197 -8.42 7.24 17.88
CA GLY A 197 -7.05 7.69 17.65
C GLY A 197 -6.06 6.56 17.93
N ALA A 198 -5.93 5.62 17.02
CA ALA A 198 -4.98 4.54 17.18
C ALA A 198 -3.55 5.05 16.93
N ALA A 199 -2.83 5.34 17.98
CA ALA A 199 -1.42 5.74 17.94
C ALA A 199 -0.64 4.97 19.01
N PRO A 200 0.64 4.66 18.80
CA PRO A 200 1.44 4.02 19.85
C PRO A 200 1.61 4.96 21.04
N LEU A 201 1.45 4.42 22.22
CA LEU A 201 1.86 5.04 23.46
C LEU A 201 3.34 4.77 23.65
N THR A 202 4.16 5.80 23.51
CA THR A 202 5.58 5.73 23.80
C THR A 202 5.89 6.56 25.04
N ARG A 203 6.83 6.15 25.86
CA ARG A 203 7.17 6.87 27.09
C ARG A 203 8.65 7.24 27.09
N ASN A 204 8.93 8.51 27.35
CA ASN A 204 10.25 8.96 27.73
C ASN A 204 10.25 9.31 29.23
N LYS A 205 11.33 9.01 29.95
CA LYS A 205 11.47 9.19 31.40
C LYS A 205 11.15 10.61 31.91
N ASN A 206 11.23 11.60 31.04
CA ASN A 206 11.03 13.02 31.37
C ASN A 206 9.71 13.58 30.80
N GLN A 207 8.78 12.75 30.39
CA GLN A 207 7.59 13.18 29.70
C GLN A 207 6.35 13.10 30.57
N TYR A 208 5.71 14.25 30.75
CA TYR A 208 4.37 14.35 31.33
C TYR A 208 3.36 14.33 30.16
N GLY A 209 2.55 13.32 30.10
CA GLY A 209 1.51 13.17 29.08
C GLY A 209 1.54 11.81 28.41
N GLY A 210 0.55 11.58 27.56
CA GLY A 210 0.42 10.34 26.79
C GLY A 210 0.57 10.60 25.30
N GLY A 211 0.76 9.54 24.55
CA GLY A 211 0.87 9.56 23.11
C GLY A 211 2.27 9.22 22.63
N TYR A 212 2.49 9.54 21.38
CA TYR A 212 3.75 9.26 20.70
C TYR A 212 4.79 10.34 20.99
N ASN A 213 6.02 9.92 21.21
CA ASN A 213 7.20 10.80 21.25
C ASN A 213 8.33 10.20 20.41
N TYR A 214 8.81 10.97 19.44
CA TYR A 214 9.86 10.54 18.51
C TYR A 214 11.17 10.11 19.22
N ASN A 215 11.53 10.70 20.35
CA ASN A 215 12.74 10.33 21.08
C ASN A 215 12.58 9.08 21.97
N SER A 216 11.42 8.46 21.98
CA SER A 216 11.18 7.22 22.72
C SER A 216 11.69 6.02 21.95
N THR A 217 12.12 4.99 22.68
CA THR A 217 12.63 3.73 22.14
C THR A 217 11.79 2.53 22.56
N GLU A 218 10.66 2.78 23.25
CA GLU A 218 9.77 1.73 23.76
C GLU A 218 8.31 2.09 23.52
N VAL A 219 7.53 1.09 23.12
CA VAL A 219 6.07 1.14 22.99
C VAL A 219 5.44 0.41 24.15
N LEU A 220 4.47 1.05 24.81
CA LEU A 220 3.72 0.51 25.94
C LEU A 220 2.39 -0.12 25.52
N GLY A 221 1.92 0.19 24.33
CA GLY A 221 0.68 -0.30 23.73
C GLY A 221 0.04 0.73 22.82
N PHE A 222 -1.17 0.41 22.37
CA PHE A 222 -1.96 1.22 21.44
C PHE A 222 -3.31 1.55 22.10
N PRO A 223 -3.42 2.72 22.78
CA PRO A 223 -4.67 3.17 23.37
C PRO A 223 -5.66 3.58 22.28
N GLN A 224 -6.94 3.37 22.55
CA GLN A 224 -8.02 3.64 21.59
C GLN A 224 -8.55 5.07 21.69
N VAL A 225 -8.52 5.66 22.87
CA VAL A 225 -9.04 7.00 23.12
C VAL A 225 -7.92 7.90 23.55
N HIS A 226 -7.71 8.95 22.79
CA HIS A 226 -6.73 9.97 23.09
C HIS A 226 -7.45 11.30 23.43
N CYS A 227 -7.34 11.69 24.69
CA CYS A 227 -7.81 12.96 25.22
C CYS A 227 -6.69 13.56 26.07
N TRP A 228 -6.96 14.45 26.99
CA TRP A 228 -5.97 14.93 27.97
C TRP A 228 -5.26 13.82 28.74
N MET A 229 -5.92 12.70 28.89
CA MET A 229 -5.33 11.47 29.38
C MET A 229 -5.61 10.39 28.35
N LEU A 230 -4.65 9.50 28.16
CA LEU A 230 -4.90 8.28 27.42
C LEU A 230 -5.88 7.44 28.22
N SER A 231 -6.99 7.17 27.64
CA SER A 231 -8.08 6.41 28.27
C SER A 231 -8.59 5.34 27.33
N GLY A 232 -9.46 4.49 27.89
CA GLY A 232 -10.01 3.36 27.15
C GLY A 232 -9.11 2.14 27.20
N LEU A 233 -9.42 1.20 26.35
CA LEU A 233 -8.70 -0.08 26.25
C LEU A 233 -7.38 0.13 25.51
N THR A 234 -6.27 -0.15 26.19
CA THR A 234 -4.95 -0.19 25.55
C THR A 234 -4.68 -1.60 25.07
N LEU A 235 -4.44 -1.76 23.78
CA LEU A 235 -4.09 -3.03 23.16
C LEU A 235 -2.56 -3.13 23.03
N MET A 236 -2.02 -4.33 23.25
CA MET A 236 -0.63 -4.65 22.96
C MET A 236 -0.61 -5.96 22.18
N PRO A 237 -0.39 -5.92 20.87
CA PRO A 237 -0.18 -7.12 20.08
C PRO A 237 1.07 -7.87 20.54
N THR A 238 0.93 -9.17 20.74
CA THR A 238 2.02 -10.01 21.24
C THR A 238 2.02 -11.34 20.53
N THR A 239 3.19 -11.97 20.43
CA THR A 239 3.36 -13.34 19.97
C THR A 239 3.81 -14.25 21.12
N GLY A 240 3.56 -15.54 20.99
CA GLY A 240 3.97 -16.51 21.99
C GLY A 240 3.09 -16.56 23.25
N ARG A 241 3.62 -17.11 24.32
CA ARG A 241 2.91 -17.26 25.58
C ARG A 241 2.99 -15.98 26.40
N ILE A 242 1.83 -15.49 26.84
CA ILE A 242 1.70 -14.28 27.65
C ILE A 242 1.35 -14.66 29.08
N ASP A 243 1.93 -13.96 30.05
CA ASP A 243 1.48 -13.98 31.42
C ASP A 243 0.61 -12.72 31.70
N PRO A 244 -0.71 -12.86 31.81
CA PRO A 244 -1.61 -11.74 32.01
C PRO A 244 -1.50 -11.05 33.38
N THR A 245 -0.74 -11.64 34.31
CA THR A 245 -0.54 -11.08 35.65
C THR A 245 0.56 -10.02 35.69
N LEU A 246 1.37 -9.94 34.66
CA LEU A 246 2.47 -8.99 34.56
C LEU A 246 1.97 -7.68 33.94
N GLY A 247 2.35 -6.57 34.54
CA GLY A 247 1.88 -5.25 34.13
C GLY A 247 2.56 -4.68 32.88
N GLU A 248 2.16 -3.46 32.51
CA GLU A 248 2.62 -2.69 31.34
C GLU A 248 4.14 -2.73 31.14
N GLN A 249 4.92 -2.59 32.19
CA GLN A 249 6.38 -2.61 32.12
C GLN A 249 6.96 -3.92 31.59
N HIS A 250 6.20 -5.00 31.72
CA HIS A 250 6.59 -6.29 31.20
C HIS A 250 6.18 -6.49 29.74
N TRP A 251 5.09 -5.87 29.31
CA TRP A 251 4.57 -6.03 27.95
C TRP A 251 5.18 -5.07 26.95
N LYS A 252 5.76 -3.96 27.39
CA LYS A 252 6.40 -3.00 26.51
C LYS A 252 7.40 -3.67 25.56
N SER A 253 7.51 -3.13 24.35
CA SER A 253 8.45 -3.59 23.35
C SER A 253 9.41 -2.47 22.95
N PRO A 254 10.70 -2.74 22.84
CA PRO A 254 11.58 -1.85 22.09
C PRO A 254 11.10 -1.69 20.65
N PHE A 255 11.44 -0.57 20.04
CA PHE A 255 11.28 -0.30 18.62
C PHE A 255 12.35 0.65 18.10
N SER A 256 12.56 0.63 16.80
CA SER A 256 13.43 1.53 16.07
C SER A 256 12.64 2.25 14.97
N HIS A 257 13.02 3.48 14.62
CA HIS A 257 12.45 4.18 13.47
C HIS A 257 12.79 3.52 12.13
N ASP A 258 13.81 2.67 12.06
CA ASP A 258 14.08 1.83 10.89
C ASP A 258 12.98 0.77 10.67
N GLY A 259 12.30 0.38 11.76
CA GLY A 259 11.13 -0.51 11.75
C GLY A 259 9.82 0.26 11.89
N GLU A 260 9.73 1.50 11.42
CA GLU A 260 8.53 2.34 11.54
C GLU A 260 8.19 2.98 10.20
N VAL A 261 6.92 2.94 9.82
CA VAL A 261 6.39 3.65 8.65
C VAL A 261 5.18 4.46 9.11
N VAL A 262 5.23 5.77 8.89
CA VAL A 262 4.14 6.68 9.25
C VAL A 262 3.73 7.50 8.05
N GLN A 263 2.44 7.51 7.79
CA GLN A 263 1.79 8.31 6.76
C GLN A 263 0.44 8.82 7.29
N PRO A 264 -0.13 9.89 6.76
CA PRO A 264 -1.46 10.31 7.14
C PRO A 264 -2.48 9.17 7.03
N GLY A 265 -3.10 8.81 8.17
CA GLY A 265 -4.06 7.71 8.26
C GLY A 265 -3.47 6.30 8.27
N TYR A 266 -2.15 6.16 8.29
CA TYR A 266 -1.48 4.85 8.32
C TYR A 266 -0.24 4.89 9.22
N HIS A 267 -0.12 3.87 10.08
CA HIS A 267 1.08 3.63 10.90
C HIS A 267 1.39 2.14 10.91
N ARG A 268 2.62 1.80 10.68
CA ARG A 268 3.13 0.43 10.78
C ARG A 268 4.39 0.45 11.64
N LEU A 269 4.45 -0.41 12.65
CA LEU A 269 5.52 -0.45 13.62
C LEU A 269 5.97 -1.88 13.88
N TYR A 270 7.28 -2.10 13.88
CA TYR A 270 7.85 -3.38 14.26
C TYR A 270 8.11 -3.45 15.76
N LEU A 271 7.50 -4.41 16.43
CA LEU A 271 7.69 -4.68 17.84
C LEU A 271 8.81 -5.71 18.04
N GLU A 272 10.01 -5.25 18.36
CA GLU A 272 11.22 -6.08 18.41
C GLU A 272 11.09 -7.25 19.41
N LYS A 273 10.48 -7.02 20.58
CA LYS A 273 10.27 -8.07 21.59
C LYS A 273 9.41 -9.22 21.09
N TYR A 274 8.49 -8.95 20.22
CA TYR A 274 7.47 -9.89 19.75
C TYR A 274 7.69 -10.36 18.32
N ASP A 275 8.76 -9.88 17.68
CA ASP A 275 9.07 -10.19 16.27
C ASP A 275 7.83 -10.05 15.39
N THR A 276 7.16 -8.90 15.50
CA THR A 276 5.84 -8.70 14.88
C THR A 276 5.65 -7.28 14.38
N TRP A 277 5.09 -7.16 13.19
CA TRP A 277 4.58 -5.90 12.64
C TRP A 277 3.14 -5.64 13.08
N VAL A 278 2.85 -4.39 13.43
CA VAL A 278 1.54 -3.93 13.90
C VAL A 278 1.07 -2.74 13.07
#